data_d62355600c5e1bb2862e30d4867ad040
#
_entry.id   d62355600c5e1bb2862e30d4867ad040
#
_cell.length_a   1.000
_cell.length_b   1.000
_cell.length_c   1.000
_cell.angle_alpha   90.00
_cell.angle_beta   90.00
_cell.angle_gamma   90.00
#
_symmetry.space_group_name_H-M   'P 1'
#
loop_
_entity.id
_entity.type
_entity.pdbx_description
1 polymer ?
#
loop_
_entity_poly.entity_id
_entity_poly.type
_entity_poly.pdbx_seq_one_letter_code
_entity_poly.pdbx_strand_id
1 'polypeptide(L)'
;RASVGLARLGSYIGQGSGEIFLAFSTANSFNPQEKRAVRPTQAFHEDLLDLPFRAAAECTEEAVLNALFTAHTVTGADGRTVTALSELWPLVKF
;
A
#
# COMPACT_ATOMS: atom_id res chain seq x y z
N ARG A 1 -7.18 6.00 -1.33
CA ARG A 1 -7.66 4.90 -2.21
C ARG A 1 -6.87 3.60 -2.01
N ALA A 2 -5.71 3.62 -1.34
CA ALA A 2 -4.99 2.39 -0.98
C ALA A 2 -5.85 1.45 -0.11
N SER A 3 -6.69 1.98 0.79
CA SER A 3 -7.64 1.18 1.57
C SER A 3 -8.60 0.34 0.71
N VAL A 4 -8.97 0.85 -0.48
CA VAL A 4 -9.79 0.09 -1.44
C VAL A 4 -9.05 -1.14 -1.94
N GLY A 5 -7.75 -1.04 -2.22
CA GLY A 5 -6.92 -2.18 -2.62
C GLY A 5 -6.87 -3.26 -1.54
N LEU A 6 -6.74 -2.87 -0.27
CA LEU A 6 -6.80 -3.81 0.86
C LEU A 6 -8.19 -4.45 1.01
N ALA A 7 -9.26 -3.64 0.87
CA ALA A 7 -10.62 -4.15 0.97
C ALA A 7 -10.95 -5.20 -0.12
N ARG A 8 -10.39 -5.05 -1.32
CA ARG A 8 -10.53 -6.03 -2.41
C ARG A 8 -9.90 -7.39 -2.07
N LEU A 9 -8.93 -7.41 -1.16
CA LEU A 9 -8.27 -8.61 -0.64
C LEU A 9 -8.96 -9.18 0.62
N GLY A 10 -10.11 -8.60 1.01
CA GLY A 10 -10.90 -9.07 2.14
C GLY A 10 -10.66 -8.32 3.46
N SER A 11 -9.85 -7.27 3.49
CA SER A 11 -9.74 -6.43 4.68
C SER A 11 -11.03 -5.64 4.89
N TYR A 12 -11.63 -5.79 6.05
CA TYR A 12 -12.80 -5.01 6.47
C TYR A 12 -12.46 -4.00 7.59
N ILE A 13 -11.15 -3.83 7.87
CA ILE A 13 -10.65 -2.85 8.85
C ILE A 13 -11.30 -3.09 10.22
N GLY A 14 -11.10 -4.29 10.76
CA GLY A 14 -11.73 -4.72 12.03
C GLY A 14 -11.18 -3.97 13.25
N GLN A 15 -11.92 -3.99 14.36
CA GLN A 15 -11.59 -3.26 15.57
C GLN A 15 -10.24 -3.68 16.19
N GLY A 16 -9.68 -4.72 16.05
CA GLY A 16 -8.35 -5.11 16.56
C GLY A 16 -7.22 -4.87 15.57
N SER A 17 -7.53 -4.31 14.42
CA SER A 17 -6.63 -4.11 13.30
C SER A 17 -6.93 -2.76 12.66
N GLY A 18 -5.91 -2.04 12.25
CA GLY A 18 -6.04 -0.76 11.59
C GLY A 18 -4.98 -0.58 10.54
N GLU A 19 -5.29 0.20 9.51
CA GLU A 19 -4.38 0.56 8.46
C GLU A 19 -4.02 2.04 8.56
N ILE A 20 -2.72 2.33 8.41
CA ILE A 20 -2.20 3.69 8.31
C ILE A 20 -1.58 3.85 6.92
N PHE A 21 -1.99 4.89 6.23
CA PHE A 21 -1.47 5.20 4.90
C PHE A 21 -0.64 6.48 4.94
N LEU A 22 0.55 6.41 4.38
CA LEU A 22 1.41 7.57 4.16
C LEU A 22 1.59 7.75 2.66
N ALA A 23 1.34 8.96 2.18
CA ALA A 23 1.60 9.33 0.79
C ALA A 23 2.48 10.58 0.73
N PHE A 24 3.37 10.62 -0.25
CA PHE A 24 4.18 11.81 -0.51
C PHE A 24 4.33 11.99 -2.02
N SER A 25 4.63 13.22 -2.42
CA SER A 25 4.89 13.57 -3.81
C SER A 25 6.22 14.30 -3.93
N THR A 26 6.92 14.04 -5.01
CA THR A 26 8.15 14.75 -5.40
C THR A 26 7.91 15.85 -6.44
N ALA A 27 6.65 16.04 -6.87
CA ALA A 27 6.29 17.03 -7.88
C ALA A 27 6.55 18.48 -7.43
N ASN A 28 6.40 18.73 -6.12
CA ASN A 28 6.66 20.03 -5.53
C ASN A 28 7.81 19.91 -4.51
N SER A 29 9.02 20.08 -4.99
CA SER A 29 10.23 20.08 -4.14
C SER A 29 10.55 21.51 -3.68
N PHE A 30 10.76 21.70 -2.39
CA PHE A 30 11.06 23.00 -1.80
C PHE A 30 12.42 22.98 -1.10
N ASN A 31 13.25 23.97 -1.42
CA ASN A 31 14.46 24.19 -0.67
C ASN A 31 14.12 24.89 0.65
N PRO A 32 14.43 24.30 1.83
CA PRO A 32 14.15 24.93 3.12
C PRO A 32 14.82 26.30 3.31
N GLN A 33 15.90 26.57 2.58
CA GLN A 33 16.64 27.83 2.65
C GLN A 33 16.11 28.90 1.70
N GLU A 34 15.10 28.59 0.87
CA GLU A 34 14.53 29.53 -0.07
C GLU A 34 13.73 30.60 0.64
N LYS A 35 14.04 31.86 0.35
CA LYS A 35 13.42 33.05 0.97
C LYS A 35 12.30 33.67 0.12
N ARG A 36 11.86 33.03 -0.95
CA ARG A 36 10.77 33.57 -1.79
C ARG A 36 9.47 33.62 -1.00
N ALA A 37 8.80 34.76 -1.06
CA ALA A 37 7.48 34.93 -0.42
C ALA A 37 6.36 34.12 -1.13
N VAL A 38 6.51 33.90 -2.44
CA VAL A 38 5.55 33.16 -3.28
C VAL A 38 6.30 32.07 -4.03
N ARG A 39 5.74 30.86 -4.04
CA ARG A 39 6.30 29.69 -4.73
C ARG A 39 5.29 29.16 -5.76
N PRO A 40 5.72 28.87 -6.99
CA PRO A 40 4.89 28.12 -7.93
C PRO A 40 4.71 26.69 -7.43
N THR A 41 3.52 26.16 -7.54
CA THR A 41 3.20 24.77 -7.26
C THR A 41 2.45 24.15 -8.42
N GLN A 42 2.62 22.84 -8.59
CA GLN A 42 1.86 22.05 -9.55
C GLN A 42 0.80 21.26 -8.79
N ALA A 43 -0.41 21.28 -9.29
CA ALA A 43 -1.49 20.46 -8.79
C ALA A 43 -2.06 19.62 -9.94
N PHE A 44 -2.45 18.39 -9.62
CA PHE A 44 -3.14 17.54 -10.58
C PHE A 44 -4.58 18.02 -10.73
N HIS A 45 -5.11 17.98 -11.96
CA HIS A 45 -6.48 18.42 -12.23
C HIS A 45 -7.50 17.47 -11.58
N GLU A 46 -8.45 18.01 -10.85
CA GLU A 46 -9.40 17.22 -10.05
C GLU A 46 -10.27 16.29 -10.90
N ASP A 47 -10.70 16.72 -12.07
CA ASP A 47 -11.52 15.90 -12.97
C ASP A 47 -10.79 14.66 -13.53
N LEU A 48 -9.46 14.59 -13.38
CA LEU A 48 -8.64 13.47 -13.81
C LEU A 48 -8.21 12.53 -12.68
N LEU A 49 -8.71 12.75 -11.45
CA LEU A 49 -8.31 11.99 -10.26
C LEU A 49 -8.78 10.54 -10.26
N ASP A 50 -9.76 10.16 -11.05
CA ASP A 50 -10.23 8.77 -11.12
C ASP A 50 -9.14 7.80 -11.58
N LEU A 51 -8.30 8.22 -12.50
CA LEU A 51 -7.19 7.38 -12.96
C LEU A 51 -6.17 7.09 -11.85
N PRO A 52 -5.58 8.10 -11.15
CA PRO A 52 -4.69 7.83 -10.03
C PRO A 52 -5.39 7.16 -8.83
N PHE A 53 -6.69 7.38 -8.61
CA PHE A 53 -7.45 6.67 -7.58
C PHE A 53 -7.52 5.17 -7.87
N ARG A 54 -7.83 4.82 -9.09
CA ARG A 54 -7.84 3.43 -9.54
C ARG A 54 -6.45 2.80 -9.48
N ALA A 55 -5.44 3.51 -9.99
CA ALA A 55 -4.07 3.05 -9.93
C ALA A 55 -3.60 2.79 -8.49
N ALA A 56 -3.91 3.68 -7.53
CA ALA A 56 -3.57 3.48 -6.13
C ALA A 56 -4.22 2.22 -5.54
N ALA A 57 -5.47 1.93 -5.89
CA ALA A 57 -6.15 0.71 -5.43
C ALA A 57 -5.53 -0.56 -6.04
N GLU A 58 -5.30 -0.57 -7.35
CA GLU A 58 -4.73 -1.70 -8.08
C GLU A 58 -3.28 -1.98 -7.66
N CYS A 59 -2.45 -0.95 -7.55
CA CYS A 59 -1.06 -1.11 -7.09
C CYS A 59 -0.98 -1.62 -5.65
N THR A 60 -1.89 -1.19 -4.77
CA THR A 60 -1.93 -1.69 -3.38
C THR A 60 -2.32 -3.16 -3.34
N GLU A 61 -3.34 -3.55 -4.09
CA GLU A 61 -3.76 -4.95 -4.21
C GLU A 61 -2.60 -5.83 -4.73
N GLU A 62 -1.97 -5.41 -5.81
CA GLU A 62 -0.82 -6.10 -6.40
C GLU A 62 0.35 -6.21 -5.43
N ALA A 63 0.68 -5.13 -4.71
CA ALA A 63 1.77 -5.13 -3.74
C ALA A 63 1.56 -6.16 -2.62
N VAL A 64 0.32 -6.26 -2.11
CA VAL A 64 -0.02 -7.25 -1.06
C VAL A 64 0.04 -8.67 -1.62
N LEU A 65 -0.51 -8.91 -2.81
CA LEU A 65 -0.43 -10.23 -3.46
C LEU A 65 1.02 -10.64 -3.69
N ASN A 66 1.84 -9.74 -4.21
CA ASN A 66 3.26 -9.99 -4.40
C ASN A 66 3.95 -10.33 -3.07
N ALA A 67 3.69 -9.57 -2.02
CA ALA A 67 4.25 -9.84 -0.69
C ALA A 67 3.86 -11.23 -0.17
N LEU A 68 2.61 -11.64 -0.33
CA LEU A 68 2.12 -12.94 0.12
C LEU A 68 2.73 -14.12 -0.67
N PHE A 69 2.82 -13.99 -1.99
CA PHE A 69 3.31 -15.08 -2.85
C PHE A 69 4.83 -15.19 -2.92
N THR A 70 5.57 -14.11 -2.60
CA THR A 70 7.04 -14.13 -2.56
C THR A 70 7.60 -14.32 -1.15
N ALA A 71 6.76 -14.30 -0.13
CA ALA A 71 7.17 -14.54 1.24
C ALA A 71 7.75 -15.95 1.42
N HIS A 72 8.68 -16.06 2.38
CA HIS A 72 9.21 -17.33 2.87
C HIS A 72 8.72 -17.59 4.30
N THR A 73 8.66 -18.86 4.68
CA THR A 73 8.39 -19.26 6.07
C THR A 73 9.43 -18.67 7.01
N VAL A 74 8.98 -18.02 8.08
CA VAL A 74 9.84 -17.32 9.03
C VAL A 74 9.58 -17.80 10.45
N THR A 75 10.64 -18.03 11.21
CA THR A 75 10.58 -18.27 12.63
C THR A 75 11.05 -17.03 13.39
N GLY A 76 10.18 -16.47 14.21
CA GLY A 76 10.48 -15.28 15.01
C GLY A 76 11.41 -15.58 16.19
N ALA A 77 11.85 -14.54 16.89
CA ALA A 77 12.75 -14.64 18.04
C ALA A 77 12.15 -15.40 19.23
N ASP A 78 10.82 -15.46 19.31
CA ASP A 78 10.05 -16.21 20.30
C ASP A 78 9.87 -17.70 19.96
N GLY A 79 10.46 -18.16 18.85
CA GLY A 79 10.31 -19.52 18.34
C GLY A 79 9.00 -19.77 17.56
N ARG A 80 8.13 -18.77 17.43
CA ARG A 80 6.89 -18.89 16.65
C ARG A 80 7.19 -18.91 15.17
N THR A 81 6.71 -19.94 14.48
CA THR A 81 6.85 -20.06 13.02
C THR A 81 5.57 -19.65 12.32
N VAL A 82 5.70 -18.81 11.31
CA VAL A 82 4.62 -18.41 10.39
C VAL A 82 4.93 -18.96 9.01
N THR A 83 4.10 -19.87 8.54
CA THR A 83 4.27 -20.56 7.26
C THR A 83 3.88 -19.61 6.10
N ALA A 84 4.69 -19.60 5.05
CA ALA A 84 4.44 -18.79 3.86
C ALA A 84 3.22 -19.30 3.08
N LEU A 85 2.50 -18.37 2.44
CA LEU A 85 1.33 -18.71 1.61
C LEU A 85 1.70 -19.65 0.45
N SER A 86 2.88 -19.46 -0.15
CA SER A 86 3.38 -20.31 -1.24
C SER A 86 3.52 -21.78 -0.85
N GLU A 87 3.76 -22.08 0.42
CA GLU A 87 3.83 -23.45 0.93
C GLU A 87 2.44 -24.02 1.27
N LEU A 88 1.49 -23.16 1.62
CA LEU A 88 0.12 -23.55 1.96
C LEU A 88 -0.79 -23.68 0.73
N TRP A 89 -0.54 -22.89 -0.31
CA TRP A 89 -1.39 -22.82 -1.51
C TRP A 89 -1.65 -24.16 -2.19
N PRO A 90 -0.67 -25.07 -2.34
CA PRO A 90 -0.91 -26.40 -2.92
C PRO A 90 -1.85 -27.28 -2.11
N LEU A 91 -2.07 -26.96 -0.82
CA LEU A 91 -2.93 -27.72 0.09
C LEU A 91 -4.39 -27.25 0.06
N VAL A 92 -4.68 -26.10 -0.56
CA VAL A 92 -6.02 -25.56 -0.71
C VAL A 92 -6.75 -26.34 -1.79
N LYS A 93 -7.80 -27.04 -1.40
CA LYS A 93 -8.73 -27.73 -2.34
C LYS A 93 -9.93 -26.83 -2.57
N PHE A 94 -10.17 -26.44 -3.80
CA PHE A 94 -11.36 -25.72 -4.24
C PHE A 94 -12.47 -26.69 -4.59
#